data_2926ce364ec4b06e33bdd98725530cef
#
_entry.id   2926ce364ec4b06e33bdd98725530cef
#
_cell.length_a   1.000
_cell.length_b   1.000
_cell.length_c   1.000
_cell.angle_alpha   90.00
_cell.angle_beta   90.00
_cell.angle_gamma   90.00
#
_symmetry.space_group_name_H-M   'P 1'
#
loop_
_entity.id
_entity.type
_entity.pdbx_description
1 polymer ?
#
loop_
_entity_poly.entity_id
_entity_poly.type
_entity_poly.pdbx_seq_one_letter_code
_entity_poly.pdbx_strand_id
1 'polypeptide(L)'
;MKEDNEFYRLSWLQRIGFGSGDLAQNLIYQTICMYLLIYYTKVYGLAPAQAAFMFLIVRVVDVIWDPIIGTYVDKHNPPLGKYRSYLVLAGVPLTGFAVLCFWNGMSPSLTYAYFTYVGLSMLYTLINVPYGALNASLTRDTDEITILTSVRMFLANVGGLAVAYGIPKVVAALSPDGQIHSVSSAGAWLTTMAVYAFAGLVLLVFCFSQSKERVVMDESETANVKISDLWTEFQRNGPLRVLAFFFITAFAMMAVGNSAGSYYMIYNVHGTSDQMANFMALGSLPSFIFMPLVPWIKRKIGKRAMFNLFLSIAIFGMAALYVISMVPALKDQIWLVYVAQFVKSTGVIVATGYMWALVPEVISYGEYTHGKRISGIVNALTGIFYKAGMALGGVVPGLVLSFVGFDQTNTVSQTPMAEQGILWLVCVI
;
A
#
# COMPACT_ATOMS: atom_id res chain seq x y z
N MET A 1 -27.22 -11.34 -29.49
CA MET A 1 -26.22 -12.30 -28.90
C MET A 1 -24.87 -11.68 -28.50
N LYS A 2 -24.36 -10.62 -29.13
CA LYS A 2 -23.13 -9.93 -28.63
C LYS A 2 -23.44 -9.02 -27.44
N GLU A 3 -24.55 -8.29 -27.44
CA GLU A 3 -24.93 -7.36 -26.35
C GLU A 3 -25.22 -8.07 -25.02
N ASP A 4 -25.88 -9.26 -25.06
CA ASP A 4 -26.14 -10.02 -23.81
C ASP A 4 -24.88 -10.51 -23.08
N ASN A 5 -23.75 -10.59 -23.79
CA ASN A 5 -22.49 -11.04 -23.24
C ASN A 5 -21.71 -9.90 -22.55
N GLU A 6 -22.00 -8.63 -22.87
CA GLU A 6 -21.31 -7.46 -22.30
C GLU A 6 -21.91 -7.03 -20.96
N PHE A 7 -23.22 -7.25 -20.72
CA PHE A 7 -23.92 -6.98 -19.45
C PHE A 7 -24.02 -8.23 -18.55
N TYR A 8 -23.01 -9.08 -18.60
CA TYR A 8 -22.98 -10.33 -17.86
C TYR A 8 -22.84 -10.11 -16.36
N ARG A 9 -23.68 -10.78 -15.56
CA ARG A 9 -23.58 -10.85 -14.11
C ARG A 9 -22.69 -12.03 -13.71
N LEU A 10 -21.62 -11.73 -12.99
CA LEU A 10 -20.66 -12.74 -12.57
C LEU A 10 -21.22 -13.58 -11.40
N SER A 11 -20.84 -14.86 -11.38
CA SER A 11 -21.07 -15.71 -10.21
C SER A 11 -20.20 -15.27 -9.03
N TRP A 12 -20.57 -15.67 -7.81
CA TRP A 12 -19.75 -15.36 -6.62
C TRP A 12 -18.34 -15.93 -6.72
N LEU A 13 -18.17 -17.12 -7.34
CA LEU A 13 -16.84 -17.69 -7.58
C LEU A 13 -16.00 -16.80 -8.51
N GLN A 14 -16.58 -16.23 -9.53
CA GLN A 14 -15.91 -15.32 -10.45
C GLN A 14 -15.58 -13.98 -9.77
N ARG A 15 -16.48 -13.44 -8.92
CA ARG A 15 -16.25 -12.23 -8.15
C ARG A 15 -15.09 -12.40 -7.16
N ILE A 16 -15.08 -13.49 -6.40
CA ILE A 16 -13.99 -13.83 -5.48
C ILE A 16 -12.71 -14.12 -6.26
N GLY A 17 -12.81 -14.86 -7.37
CA GLY A 17 -11.66 -15.14 -8.23
C GLY A 17 -11.03 -13.88 -8.79
N PHE A 18 -11.82 -12.93 -9.27
CA PHE A 18 -11.29 -11.63 -9.70
C PHE A 18 -10.67 -10.86 -8.53
N GLY A 19 -11.37 -10.74 -7.40
CA GLY A 19 -10.85 -10.05 -6.22
C GLY A 19 -9.60 -10.68 -5.62
N SER A 20 -9.38 -12.00 -5.83
CA SER A 20 -8.16 -12.69 -5.36
C SER A 20 -6.87 -12.13 -5.97
N GLY A 21 -6.96 -11.43 -7.10
CA GLY A 21 -5.84 -10.72 -7.69
C GLY A 21 -5.32 -9.58 -6.79
N ASP A 22 -6.21 -8.83 -6.13
CA ASP A 22 -5.82 -7.81 -5.16
C ASP A 22 -5.25 -8.43 -3.86
N LEU A 23 -5.84 -9.54 -3.41
CA LEU A 23 -5.29 -10.30 -2.28
C LEU A 23 -3.85 -10.73 -2.58
N ALA A 24 -3.62 -11.34 -3.75
CA ALA A 24 -2.30 -11.80 -4.19
C ALA A 24 -1.26 -10.67 -4.24
N GLN A 25 -1.64 -9.56 -4.86
CA GLN A 25 -0.77 -8.39 -4.99
C GLN A 25 -0.45 -7.78 -3.61
N ASN A 26 -1.42 -7.74 -2.69
CA ASN A 26 -1.22 -7.21 -1.34
C ASN A 26 -0.34 -8.13 -0.48
N LEU A 27 -0.36 -9.45 -0.64
CA LEU A 27 0.58 -10.34 0.06
C LEU A 27 2.04 -9.96 -0.22
N ILE A 28 2.36 -9.54 -1.44
CA ILE A 28 3.72 -9.10 -1.81
C ILE A 28 3.94 -7.63 -1.46
N TYR A 29 3.06 -6.74 -1.92
CA TYR A 29 3.24 -5.30 -1.80
C TYR A 29 3.24 -4.80 -0.35
N GLN A 30 2.33 -5.29 0.49
CA GLN A 30 2.29 -4.92 1.89
C GLN A 30 3.50 -5.44 2.66
N THR A 31 4.02 -6.61 2.31
CA THR A 31 5.27 -7.12 2.90
C THR A 31 6.43 -6.16 2.61
N ILE A 32 6.52 -5.66 1.39
CA ILE A 32 7.52 -4.65 1.00
C ILE A 32 7.32 -3.35 1.80
N CYS A 33 6.10 -2.83 1.83
CA CYS A 33 5.80 -1.56 2.50
C CYS A 33 6.04 -1.57 4.01
N MET A 34 5.75 -2.70 4.68
CA MET A 34 5.82 -2.80 6.13
C MET A 34 7.17 -3.29 6.63
N TYR A 35 7.84 -4.19 5.87
CA TYR A 35 8.95 -4.94 6.43
C TYR A 35 10.26 -4.88 5.62
N LEU A 36 10.24 -4.42 4.36
CA LEU A 36 11.48 -4.41 3.57
C LEU A 36 12.54 -3.48 4.17
N LEU A 37 12.15 -2.34 4.71
CA LEU A 37 13.09 -1.40 5.32
C LEU A 37 13.80 -2.03 6.54
N ILE A 38 13.03 -2.68 7.43
CA ILE A 38 13.62 -3.34 8.60
C ILE A 38 14.47 -4.53 8.19
N TYR A 39 14.06 -5.31 7.19
CA TYR A 39 14.88 -6.38 6.65
C TYR A 39 16.22 -5.85 6.11
N TYR A 40 16.19 -4.82 5.26
CA TYR A 40 17.41 -4.26 4.67
C TYR A 40 18.34 -3.64 5.71
N THR A 41 17.80 -2.97 6.71
CA THR A 41 18.63 -2.31 7.73
C THR A 41 19.13 -3.25 8.82
N LYS A 42 18.37 -4.25 9.22
CA LYS A 42 18.70 -5.13 10.36
C LYS A 42 19.21 -6.50 9.98
N VAL A 43 18.71 -7.07 8.90
CA VAL A 43 19.05 -8.44 8.49
C VAL A 43 20.07 -8.45 7.35
N TYR A 44 19.83 -7.60 6.34
CA TYR A 44 20.67 -7.51 5.15
C TYR A 44 21.91 -6.62 5.36
N GLY A 45 21.87 -5.65 6.28
CA GLY A 45 23.00 -4.82 6.69
C GLY A 45 23.25 -3.55 5.87
N LEU A 46 22.22 -3.00 5.19
CA LEU A 46 22.32 -1.71 4.53
C LEU A 46 22.14 -0.55 5.52
N ALA A 47 22.88 0.54 5.30
CA ALA A 47 22.66 1.76 6.06
C ALA A 47 21.25 2.32 5.78
N PRO A 48 20.55 2.90 6.78
CA PRO A 48 19.21 3.47 6.59
C PRO A 48 19.12 4.49 5.46
N ALA A 49 20.15 5.36 5.31
CA ALA A 49 20.21 6.33 4.20
C ALA A 49 20.32 5.66 2.82
N GLN A 50 21.07 4.55 2.70
CA GLN A 50 21.16 3.79 1.45
C GLN A 50 19.82 3.16 1.09
N ALA A 51 19.13 2.58 2.07
CA ALA A 51 17.80 2.04 1.89
C ALA A 51 16.80 3.14 1.49
N ALA A 52 16.81 4.30 2.17
CA ALA A 52 15.95 5.44 1.83
C ALA A 52 16.16 5.92 0.41
N PHE A 53 17.42 6.07 -0.01
CA PHE A 53 17.75 6.51 -1.37
C PHE A 53 17.31 5.48 -2.42
N MET A 54 17.45 4.19 -2.11
CA MET A 54 16.96 3.11 -2.97
C MET A 54 15.42 3.17 -3.12
N PHE A 55 14.68 3.35 -2.03
CA PHE A 55 13.21 3.52 -2.10
C PHE A 55 12.83 4.74 -2.96
N LEU A 56 13.56 5.86 -2.84
CA LEU A 56 13.34 7.03 -3.69
C LEU A 56 13.52 6.71 -5.18
N ILE A 57 14.65 6.09 -5.54
CA ILE A 57 14.95 5.73 -6.93
C ILE A 57 13.87 4.82 -7.51
N VAL A 58 13.44 3.80 -6.76
CA VAL A 58 12.37 2.90 -7.20
C VAL A 58 11.08 3.66 -7.48
N ARG A 59 10.72 4.65 -6.65
CA ARG A 59 9.52 5.48 -6.89
C ARG A 59 9.65 6.37 -8.12
N VAL A 60 10.83 6.90 -8.40
CA VAL A 60 11.09 7.63 -9.65
C VAL A 60 10.93 6.71 -10.85
N VAL A 61 11.47 5.50 -10.77
CA VAL A 61 11.29 4.48 -11.81
C VAL A 61 9.82 4.15 -12.01
N ASP A 62 9.03 3.95 -10.95
CA ASP A 62 7.59 3.66 -11.04
C ASP A 62 6.82 4.76 -11.80
N VAL A 63 7.10 6.04 -11.50
CA VAL A 63 6.43 7.18 -12.17
C VAL A 63 6.69 7.20 -13.67
N ILE A 64 7.88 6.79 -14.08
CA ILE A 64 8.26 6.72 -15.51
C ILE A 64 7.71 5.44 -16.15
N TRP A 65 7.76 4.33 -15.42
CA TRP A 65 7.42 3.00 -15.92
C TRP A 65 5.92 2.79 -16.11
N ASP A 66 5.08 3.34 -15.23
CA ASP A 66 3.62 3.18 -15.31
C ASP A 66 3.00 3.63 -16.64
N PRO A 67 3.29 4.83 -17.18
CA PRO A 67 2.80 5.26 -18.49
C PRO A 67 3.32 4.40 -19.64
N ILE A 68 4.56 3.92 -19.54
CA ILE A 68 5.17 3.04 -20.54
C ILE A 68 4.40 1.71 -20.58
N ILE A 69 4.16 1.10 -19.42
CA ILE A 69 3.39 -0.13 -19.33
C ILE A 69 1.94 0.06 -19.75
N GLY A 70 1.28 1.15 -19.33
CA GLY A 70 -0.07 1.46 -19.81
C GLY A 70 -0.15 1.48 -21.32
N THR A 71 0.75 2.24 -21.97
CA THR A 71 0.83 2.32 -23.45
C THR A 71 1.17 0.97 -24.08
N TYR A 72 2.08 0.21 -23.47
CA TYR A 72 2.46 -1.10 -23.97
C TYR A 72 1.28 -2.09 -23.95
N VAL A 73 0.56 -2.17 -22.82
CA VAL A 73 -0.60 -3.04 -22.63
C VAL A 73 -1.74 -2.68 -23.59
N ASP A 74 -1.98 -1.39 -23.81
CA ASP A 74 -3.03 -0.93 -24.73
C ASP A 74 -2.77 -1.34 -26.19
N LYS A 75 -1.49 -1.34 -26.60
CA LYS A 75 -1.08 -1.67 -27.98
C LYS A 75 -0.90 -3.19 -28.23
N HIS A 76 -0.80 -4.01 -27.17
CA HIS A 76 -0.52 -5.43 -27.32
C HIS A 76 -1.73 -6.27 -26.91
N ASN A 77 -2.02 -7.29 -27.71
CA ASN A 77 -3.15 -8.19 -27.48
C ASN A 77 -2.65 -9.66 -27.41
N PRO A 78 -2.15 -10.08 -26.23
CA PRO A 78 -1.63 -11.45 -26.05
C PRO A 78 -2.73 -12.51 -26.26
N PRO A 79 -2.38 -13.73 -26.70
CA PRO A 79 -3.34 -14.77 -27.06
C PRO A 79 -4.21 -15.29 -25.90
N LEU A 80 -3.75 -15.09 -24.65
CA LEU A 80 -4.50 -15.51 -23.45
C LEU A 80 -5.48 -14.45 -22.92
N GLY A 81 -5.62 -13.31 -23.59
CA GLY A 81 -6.45 -12.15 -23.21
C GLY A 81 -5.62 -10.88 -23.06
N LYS A 82 -6.21 -9.72 -23.38
CA LYS A 82 -5.50 -8.42 -23.43
C LYS A 82 -4.89 -8.05 -22.09
N TYR A 83 -5.66 -8.17 -21.01
CA TYR A 83 -5.26 -7.75 -19.66
C TYR A 83 -4.90 -8.93 -18.75
N ARG A 84 -5.71 -10.00 -18.76
CA ARG A 84 -5.52 -11.13 -17.85
C ARG A 84 -4.23 -11.93 -18.09
N SER A 85 -3.68 -11.90 -19.31
CA SER A 85 -2.43 -12.60 -19.65
C SER A 85 -1.27 -12.20 -18.75
N TYR A 86 -1.20 -10.93 -18.36
CA TYR A 86 -0.14 -10.40 -17.52
C TYR A 86 -0.14 -10.95 -16.10
N LEU A 87 -1.31 -11.41 -15.59
CA LEU A 87 -1.41 -12.03 -14.27
C LEU A 87 -0.54 -13.29 -14.16
N VAL A 88 -0.42 -14.04 -15.25
CA VAL A 88 0.40 -15.27 -15.28
C VAL A 88 1.80 -14.98 -15.79
N LEU A 89 1.92 -14.26 -16.92
CA LEU A 89 3.21 -14.01 -17.55
C LEU A 89 4.16 -13.21 -16.66
N ALA A 90 3.66 -12.20 -15.96
CA ALA A 90 4.44 -11.42 -15.01
C ALA A 90 4.37 -11.96 -13.58
N GLY A 91 3.34 -12.78 -13.25
CA GLY A 91 3.16 -13.36 -11.92
C GLY A 91 4.31 -14.27 -11.50
N VAL A 92 4.78 -15.13 -12.40
CA VAL A 92 5.92 -16.04 -12.12
C VAL A 92 7.20 -15.25 -11.83
N PRO A 93 7.68 -14.34 -12.72
CA PRO A 93 8.87 -13.57 -12.41
C PRO A 93 8.68 -12.62 -11.22
N LEU A 94 7.48 -12.05 -10.98
CA LEU A 94 7.18 -11.27 -9.79
C LEU A 94 7.44 -12.07 -8.50
N THR A 95 6.95 -13.31 -8.45
CA THR A 95 7.18 -14.23 -7.32
C THR A 95 8.68 -14.46 -7.10
N GLY A 96 9.43 -14.69 -8.17
CA GLY A 96 10.88 -14.86 -8.10
C GLY A 96 11.59 -13.62 -7.53
N PHE A 97 11.31 -12.44 -8.04
CA PHE A 97 11.92 -11.19 -7.56
C PHE A 97 11.48 -10.86 -6.12
N ALA A 98 10.24 -11.19 -5.73
CA ALA A 98 9.78 -11.01 -4.36
C ALA A 98 10.61 -11.86 -3.37
N VAL A 99 10.90 -13.10 -3.71
CA VAL A 99 11.77 -13.97 -2.91
C VAL A 99 13.22 -13.47 -2.90
N LEU A 100 13.74 -13.05 -4.06
CA LEU A 100 15.10 -12.53 -4.18
C LEU A 100 15.33 -11.25 -3.35
N CYS A 101 14.31 -10.39 -3.15
CA CYS A 101 14.41 -9.23 -2.27
C CYS A 101 14.73 -9.59 -0.82
N PHE A 102 14.39 -10.81 -0.37
CA PHE A 102 14.63 -11.30 0.99
C PHE A 102 15.73 -12.37 1.06
N TRP A 103 16.57 -12.48 0.03
CA TRP A 103 17.72 -13.36 0.02
C TRP A 103 18.99 -12.61 0.41
N ASN A 104 19.74 -13.14 1.39
CA ASN A 104 20.92 -12.49 1.94
C ASN A 104 22.26 -13.07 1.44
N GLY A 105 22.25 -13.97 0.46
CA GLY A 105 23.47 -14.62 -0.05
C GLY A 105 24.52 -13.66 -0.63
N MET A 106 24.15 -12.43 -0.96
CA MET A 106 25.04 -11.35 -1.42
C MET A 106 25.08 -10.16 -0.44
N SER A 107 24.76 -10.36 0.83
CA SER A 107 24.74 -9.31 1.85
C SER A 107 26.15 -8.86 2.24
N PRO A 108 26.40 -7.56 2.45
CA PRO A 108 25.57 -6.41 2.09
C PRO A 108 25.93 -5.86 0.70
N SER A 109 25.16 -6.18 -0.34
CA SER A 109 25.38 -5.65 -1.69
C SER A 109 24.26 -4.66 -2.08
N LEU A 110 24.60 -3.38 -2.18
CA LEU A 110 23.65 -2.33 -2.56
C LEU A 110 23.17 -2.55 -4.01
N THR A 111 24.05 -2.94 -4.92
CA THR A 111 23.71 -3.22 -6.33
C THR A 111 22.68 -4.33 -6.45
N TYR A 112 22.85 -5.42 -5.68
CA TYR A 112 21.89 -6.52 -5.66
C TYR A 112 20.52 -6.06 -5.13
N ALA A 113 20.49 -5.28 -4.05
CA ALA A 113 19.26 -4.74 -3.49
C ALA A 113 18.52 -3.85 -4.49
N TYR A 114 19.25 -2.97 -5.22
CA TYR A 114 18.65 -2.18 -6.30
C TYR A 114 18.07 -3.06 -7.41
N PHE A 115 18.84 -4.02 -7.90
CA PHE A 115 18.41 -4.89 -8.99
C PHE A 115 17.12 -5.65 -8.63
N THR A 116 17.08 -6.24 -7.44
CA THR A 116 15.93 -7.04 -7.01
C THR A 116 14.71 -6.18 -6.74
N TYR A 117 14.86 -5.04 -6.08
CA TYR A 117 13.71 -4.20 -5.74
C TYR A 117 13.18 -3.40 -6.94
N VAL A 118 14.05 -2.86 -7.81
CA VAL A 118 13.62 -2.23 -9.07
C VAL A 118 12.90 -3.26 -9.96
N GLY A 119 13.47 -4.45 -10.13
CA GLY A 119 12.87 -5.53 -10.90
C GLY A 119 11.51 -5.95 -10.35
N LEU A 120 11.38 -6.08 -9.03
CA LEU A 120 10.11 -6.35 -8.36
C LEU A 120 9.08 -5.27 -8.67
N SER A 121 9.45 -3.98 -8.55
CA SER A 121 8.54 -2.86 -8.77
C SER A 121 8.07 -2.79 -10.22
N MET A 122 8.97 -2.99 -11.18
CA MET A 122 8.62 -3.02 -12.61
C MET A 122 7.65 -4.16 -12.95
N LEU A 123 7.87 -5.35 -12.39
CA LEU A 123 6.97 -6.51 -12.59
C LEU A 123 5.64 -6.33 -11.87
N TYR A 124 5.64 -5.70 -10.69
CA TYR A 124 4.41 -5.35 -9.99
C TYR A 124 3.53 -4.42 -10.81
N THR A 125 4.11 -3.37 -11.40
CA THR A 125 3.38 -2.46 -12.31
C THR A 125 2.83 -3.19 -13.53
N LEU A 126 3.61 -4.13 -14.10
CA LEU A 126 3.19 -4.94 -15.26
C LEU A 126 1.97 -5.84 -14.97
N ILE A 127 1.67 -6.12 -13.69
CA ILE A 127 0.46 -6.81 -13.26
C ILE A 127 -0.63 -5.81 -12.87
N ASN A 128 -0.28 -4.81 -12.06
CA ASN A 128 -1.24 -3.90 -11.43
C ASN A 128 -1.99 -3.05 -12.47
N VAL A 129 -1.29 -2.52 -13.47
CA VAL A 129 -1.89 -1.65 -14.51
C VAL A 129 -2.94 -2.42 -15.33
N PRO A 130 -2.64 -3.56 -15.97
CA PRO A 130 -3.66 -4.30 -16.72
C PRO A 130 -4.73 -4.91 -15.81
N TYR A 131 -4.42 -5.28 -14.58
CA TYR A 131 -5.42 -5.75 -13.62
C TYR A 131 -6.45 -4.68 -13.27
N GLY A 132 -6.01 -3.42 -13.14
CA GLY A 132 -6.93 -2.29 -12.97
C GLY A 132 -7.88 -2.12 -14.15
N ALA A 133 -7.37 -2.24 -15.38
CA ALA A 133 -8.17 -2.17 -16.62
C ALA A 133 -9.11 -3.38 -16.81
N LEU A 134 -8.71 -4.56 -16.32
CA LEU A 134 -9.48 -5.80 -16.40
C LEU A 134 -10.86 -5.67 -15.75
N ASN A 135 -11.01 -4.86 -14.68
CA ASN A 135 -12.29 -4.64 -14.01
C ASN A 135 -13.41 -4.19 -14.98
N ALA A 136 -13.10 -3.22 -15.84
CA ALA A 136 -14.05 -2.71 -16.83
C ALA A 136 -14.22 -3.64 -18.05
N SER A 137 -13.32 -4.61 -18.24
CA SER A 137 -13.35 -5.56 -19.35
C SER A 137 -14.16 -6.83 -19.04
N LEU A 138 -14.58 -7.02 -17.80
CA LEU A 138 -15.37 -8.19 -17.39
C LEU A 138 -16.85 -8.03 -17.71
N THR A 139 -17.40 -6.82 -17.55
CA THR A 139 -18.82 -6.50 -17.77
C THR A 139 -19.03 -5.00 -17.96
N ARG A 140 -20.14 -4.60 -18.60
CA ARG A 140 -20.63 -3.22 -18.68
C ARG A 140 -21.72 -2.91 -17.65
N ASP A 141 -22.19 -3.90 -16.89
CA ASP A 141 -23.17 -3.68 -15.81
C ASP A 141 -22.51 -2.89 -14.66
N THR A 142 -22.98 -1.65 -14.44
CA THR A 142 -22.43 -0.74 -13.44
C THR A 142 -22.61 -1.22 -12.00
N ASP A 143 -23.70 -1.97 -11.73
CA ASP A 143 -23.94 -2.56 -10.41
C ASP A 143 -22.94 -3.68 -10.16
N GLU A 144 -22.69 -4.49 -11.18
CA GLU A 144 -21.72 -5.58 -11.12
C GLU A 144 -20.28 -5.06 -10.96
N ILE A 145 -19.90 -4.00 -11.69
CA ILE A 145 -18.60 -3.32 -11.52
C ILE A 145 -18.42 -2.81 -10.10
N THR A 146 -19.49 -2.28 -9.48
CA THR A 146 -19.46 -1.81 -8.10
C THR A 146 -19.26 -2.96 -7.12
N ILE A 147 -19.94 -4.09 -7.33
CA ILE A 147 -19.76 -5.31 -6.52
C ILE A 147 -18.33 -5.84 -6.65
N LEU A 148 -17.82 -5.94 -7.89
CA LEU A 148 -16.44 -6.38 -8.15
C LEU A 148 -15.41 -5.51 -7.43
N THR A 149 -15.58 -4.19 -7.51
CA THR A 149 -14.69 -3.23 -6.82
C THR A 149 -14.76 -3.41 -5.29
N SER A 150 -15.95 -3.64 -4.75
CA SER A 150 -16.13 -3.88 -3.31
C SER A 150 -15.44 -5.17 -2.85
N VAL A 151 -15.58 -6.25 -3.62
CA VAL A 151 -14.93 -7.54 -3.34
C VAL A 151 -13.40 -7.41 -3.43
N ARG A 152 -12.89 -6.68 -4.43
CA ARG A 152 -11.46 -6.37 -4.56
C ARG A 152 -10.91 -5.67 -3.32
N MET A 153 -11.56 -4.57 -2.91
CA MET A 153 -11.12 -3.78 -1.75
C MET A 153 -11.17 -4.59 -0.45
N PHE A 154 -12.21 -5.42 -0.28
CA PHE A 154 -12.29 -6.31 0.87
C PHE A 154 -11.12 -7.30 0.89
N LEU A 155 -10.84 -7.97 -0.22
CA LEU A 155 -9.76 -8.96 -0.32
C LEU A 155 -8.36 -8.31 -0.25
N ALA A 156 -8.19 -7.08 -0.74
CA ALA A 156 -6.98 -6.28 -0.54
C ALA A 156 -6.71 -6.04 0.95
N ASN A 157 -7.74 -5.67 1.73
CA ASN A 157 -7.62 -5.48 3.17
C ASN A 157 -7.32 -6.80 3.91
N VAL A 158 -7.94 -7.92 3.48
CA VAL A 158 -7.61 -9.25 4.01
C VAL A 158 -6.13 -9.57 3.79
N GLY A 159 -5.58 -9.28 2.58
CA GLY A 159 -4.16 -9.43 2.27
C GLY A 159 -3.27 -8.58 3.17
N GLY A 160 -3.63 -7.31 3.34
CA GLY A 160 -2.91 -6.41 4.25
C GLY A 160 -2.89 -6.91 5.69
N LEU A 161 -4.02 -7.38 6.20
CA LEU A 161 -4.12 -7.96 7.55
C LEU A 161 -3.32 -9.26 7.68
N ALA A 162 -3.39 -10.14 6.67
CA ALA A 162 -2.62 -11.39 6.65
C ALA A 162 -1.10 -11.12 6.70
N VAL A 163 -0.62 -10.08 6.03
CA VAL A 163 0.78 -9.64 6.08
C VAL A 163 1.09 -9.02 7.44
N ALA A 164 0.29 -8.05 7.89
CA ALA A 164 0.54 -7.31 9.13
C ALA A 164 0.64 -8.23 10.35
N TYR A 165 -0.25 -9.21 10.42
CA TYR A 165 -0.31 -10.18 11.52
C TYR A 165 0.59 -11.40 11.30
N GLY A 166 0.59 -11.95 10.09
CA GLY A 166 1.22 -13.23 9.78
C GLY A 166 2.73 -13.15 9.65
N ILE A 167 3.28 -12.15 8.96
CA ILE A 167 4.72 -12.05 8.70
C ILE A 167 5.55 -12.07 10.00
N PRO A 168 5.29 -11.21 11.00
CA PRO A 168 6.10 -11.23 12.22
C PRO A 168 6.05 -12.56 12.96
N LYS A 169 4.88 -13.20 12.99
CA LYS A 169 4.71 -14.49 13.67
C LYS A 169 5.43 -15.63 12.96
N VAL A 170 5.27 -15.71 11.63
CA VAL A 170 5.88 -16.78 10.85
C VAL A 170 7.41 -16.63 10.83
N VAL A 171 7.92 -15.41 10.63
CA VAL A 171 9.37 -15.17 10.67
C VAL A 171 9.93 -15.49 12.05
N ALA A 172 9.28 -15.04 13.13
CA ALA A 172 9.73 -15.35 14.48
C ALA A 172 9.71 -16.85 14.78
N ALA A 173 8.64 -17.55 14.37
CA ALA A 173 8.53 -19.00 14.58
C ALA A 173 9.58 -19.81 13.83
N LEU A 174 10.04 -19.32 12.67
CA LEU A 174 11.09 -19.96 11.85
C LEU A 174 12.50 -19.48 12.21
N SER A 175 12.61 -18.37 12.94
CA SER A 175 13.90 -17.80 13.34
C SER A 175 14.51 -18.57 14.52
N PRO A 176 15.82 -18.89 14.50
CA PRO A 176 16.49 -19.62 15.58
C PRO A 176 16.40 -18.95 16.96
N ASP A 177 16.32 -17.62 16.98
CA ASP A 177 16.26 -16.79 18.20
C ASP A 177 14.87 -16.21 18.49
N GLY A 178 13.86 -16.56 17.68
CA GLY A 178 12.52 -16.03 17.81
C GLY A 178 12.37 -14.54 17.44
N GLN A 179 13.40 -13.92 16.87
CA GLN A 179 13.44 -12.51 16.53
C GLN A 179 13.40 -12.30 15.02
N ILE A 180 12.71 -11.24 14.57
CA ILE A 180 12.60 -10.93 13.14
C ILE A 180 13.68 -9.96 12.63
N HIS A 181 14.44 -9.33 13.54
CA HIS A 181 15.37 -8.24 13.26
C HIS A 181 16.84 -8.64 13.50
N SER A 182 17.12 -9.92 13.69
CA SER A 182 18.45 -10.46 13.81
C SER A 182 18.95 -11.00 12.47
N VAL A 183 20.26 -11.03 12.27
CA VAL A 183 20.89 -11.61 11.07
C VAL A 183 20.57 -13.11 10.95
N SER A 184 20.39 -13.81 12.09
CA SER A 184 20.01 -15.24 12.12
C SER A 184 18.61 -15.49 11.54
N SER A 185 17.75 -14.49 11.49
CA SER A 185 16.40 -14.60 10.90
C SER A 185 16.36 -14.57 9.37
N ALA A 186 17.50 -14.38 8.68
CA ALA A 186 17.55 -14.25 7.22
C ALA A 186 16.90 -15.45 6.49
N GLY A 187 17.15 -16.67 6.93
CA GLY A 187 16.53 -17.87 6.38
C GLY A 187 15.01 -17.92 6.63
N ALA A 188 14.58 -17.44 7.79
CA ALA A 188 13.15 -17.32 8.14
C ALA A 188 12.43 -16.32 7.23
N TRP A 189 13.04 -15.16 6.94
CA TRP A 189 12.53 -14.18 5.99
C TRP A 189 12.40 -14.74 4.58
N LEU A 190 13.44 -15.40 4.09
CA LEU A 190 13.43 -16.02 2.77
C LEU A 190 12.30 -17.04 2.64
N THR A 191 12.19 -17.96 3.61
CA THR A 191 11.17 -19.00 3.62
C THR A 191 9.75 -18.41 3.71
N THR A 192 9.57 -17.45 4.61
CA THR A 192 8.27 -16.77 4.77
C THR A 192 7.86 -16.06 3.49
N MET A 193 8.78 -15.30 2.87
CA MET A 193 8.48 -14.61 1.63
C MET A 193 8.22 -15.60 0.48
N ALA A 194 8.92 -16.71 0.40
CA ALA A 194 8.66 -17.75 -0.58
C ALA A 194 7.25 -18.33 -0.44
N VAL A 195 6.78 -18.58 0.78
CA VAL A 195 5.41 -19.07 1.05
C VAL A 195 4.37 -18.02 0.65
N TYR A 196 4.55 -16.76 1.04
CA TYR A 196 3.61 -15.68 0.71
C TYR A 196 3.58 -15.38 -0.79
N ALA A 197 4.75 -15.36 -1.44
CA ALA A 197 4.86 -15.14 -2.88
C ALA A 197 4.27 -16.29 -3.69
N PHE A 198 4.48 -17.53 -3.25
CA PHE A 198 3.86 -18.71 -3.87
C PHE A 198 2.34 -18.72 -3.70
N ALA A 199 1.85 -18.41 -2.48
CA ALA A 199 0.41 -18.23 -2.26
C ALA A 199 -0.17 -17.12 -3.16
N GLY A 200 0.55 -16.00 -3.30
CA GLY A 200 0.20 -14.94 -4.25
C GLY A 200 0.14 -15.43 -5.69
N LEU A 201 1.10 -16.23 -6.14
CA LEU A 201 1.08 -16.80 -7.49
C LEU A 201 -0.12 -17.71 -7.71
N VAL A 202 -0.45 -18.58 -6.76
CA VAL A 202 -1.65 -19.45 -6.83
C VAL A 202 -2.92 -18.61 -6.96
N LEU A 203 -3.02 -17.53 -6.18
CA LEU A 203 -4.16 -16.60 -6.25
C LEU A 203 -4.22 -15.82 -7.57
N LEU A 204 -3.07 -15.43 -8.16
CA LEU A 204 -3.01 -14.80 -9.48
C LEU A 204 -3.47 -15.76 -10.57
N VAL A 205 -3.06 -17.03 -10.51
CA VAL A 205 -3.52 -18.07 -11.45
C VAL A 205 -5.02 -18.32 -11.27
N PHE A 206 -5.51 -18.35 -10.05
CA PHE A 206 -6.94 -18.45 -9.78
C PHE A 206 -7.71 -17.26 -10.34
N CYS A 207 -7.21 -16.03 -10.11
CA CYS A 207 -7.77 -14.81 -10.70
C CYS A 207 -7.82 -14.89 -12.23
N PHE A 208 -6.73 -15.29 -12.87
CA PHE A 208 -6.67 -15.52 -14.32
C PHE A 208 -7.74 -16.50 -14.81
N SER A 209 -7.93 -17.62 -14.12
CA SER A 209 -8.88 -18.66 -14.51
C SER A 209 -10.34 -18.19 -14.44
N GLN A 210 -10.68 -17.33 -13.49
CA GLN A 210 -12.03 -16.82 -13.27
C GLN A 210 -12.35 -15.53 -14.04
N SER A 211 -11.32 -14.80 -14.51
CA SER A 211 -11.46 -13.51 -15.16
C SER A 211 -11.47 -13.66 -16.69
N LYS A 212 -12.66 -13.82 -17.27
CA LYS A 212 -12.81 -13.85 -18.72
C LYS A 212 -13.20 -12.47 -19.24
N GLU A 213 -12.37 -11.89 -20.11
CA GLU A 213 -12.65 -10.62 -20.77
C GLU A 213 -13.82 -10.78 -21.75
N ARG A 214 -14.83 -9.93 -21.62
CA ARG A 214 -16.06 -9.95 -22.44
C ARG A 214 -16.29 -8.64 -23.16
N VAL A 215 -15.79 -7.53 -22.60
CA VAL A 215 -15.92 -6.19 -23.15
C VAL A 215 -14.63 -5.82 -23.86
N VAL A 216 -14.72 -5.56 -25.15
CA VAL A 216 -13.62 -4.98 -25.92
C VAL A 216 -13.77 -3.46 -25.85
N MET A 217 -12.83 -2.79 -25.21
CA MET A 217 -12.78 -1.32 -25.23
C MET A 217 -12.26 -0.83 -26.56
N ASP A 218 -13.00 0.05 -27.22
CA ASP A 218 -12.55 0.73 -28.43
C ASP A 218 -11.44 1.74 -28.09
N GLU A 219 -10.39 1.73 -28.90
CA GLU A 219 -9.21 2.62 -28.74
C GLU A 219 -9.54 4.13 -28.84
N SER A 220 -10.74 4.49 -29.28
CA SER A 220 -11.16 5.86 -29.52
C SER A 220 -11.49 6.67 -28.26
N GLU A 221 -11.65 6.03 -27.08
CA GLU A 221 -12.02 6.70 -25.81
C GLU A 221 -10.83 7.10 -24.95
N THR A 222 -9.62 6.70 -25.28
CA THR A 222 -8.42 7.18 -24.59
C THR A 222 -8.08 8.59 -25.07
N ALA A 223 -8.66 9.59 -24.44
CA ALA A 223 -8.30 10.97 -24.67
C ALA A 223 -6.77 11.15 -24.52
N ASN A 224 -6.10 11.68 -25.56
CA ASN A 224 -4.70 12.06 -25.52
C ASN A 224 -4.48 13.17 -24.50
N VAL A 225 -4.34 12.81 -23.23
CA VAL A 225 -4.04 13.73 -22.13
C VAL A 225 -2.59 14.17 -22.27
N LYS A 226 -2.39 15.44 -22.57
CA LYS A 226 -1.04 16.04 -22.60
C LYS A 226 -0.62 16.44 -21.19
N ILE A 227 0.67 16.33 -20.89
CA ILE A 227 1.23 16.77 -19.59
C ILE A 227 0.92 18.24 -19.32
N SER A 228 0.87 19.08 -20.36
CA SER A 228 0.46 20.50 -20.26
C SER A 228 -0.95 20.66 -19.70
N ASP A 229 -1.86 19.75 -20.04
CA ASP A 229 -3.26 19.81 -19.59
C ASP A 229 -3.38 19.47 -18.11
N LEU A 230 -2.55 18.52 -17.62
CA LEU A 230 -2.44 18.19 -16.19
C LEU A 230 -1.99 19.41 -15.38
N TRP A 231 -0.97 20.12 -15.84
CA TRP A 231 -0.45 21.30 -15.15
C TRP A 231 -1.44 22.46 -15.16
N THR A 232 -2.08 22.68 -16.30
CA THR A 232 -3.08 23.75 -16.46
C THR A 232 -4.28 23.53 -15.53
N GLU A 233 -4.77 22.28 -15.44
CA GLU A 233 -5.88 21.94 -14.55
C GLU A 233 -5.49 22.08 -13.09
N PHE A 234 -4.32 21.59 -12.71
CA PHE A 234 -3.80 21.75 -11.35
C PHE A 234 -3.73 23.21 -10.90
N GLN A 235 -3.32 24.11 -11.80
CA GLN A 235 -3.27 25.55 -11.49
C GLN A 235 -4.66 26.20 -11.37
N ARG A 236 -5.62 25.78 -12.19
CA ARG A 236 -6.95 26.40 -12.28
C ARG A 236 -7.94 25.89 -11.24
N ASN A 237 -7.85 24.62 -10.87
CA ASN A 237 -8.78 23.97 -9.95
C ASN A 237 -8.27 24.05 -8.51
N GLY A 238 -8.77 25.06 -7.74
CA GLY A 238 -8.40 25.26 -6.34
C GLY A 238 -8.68 24.06 -5.45
N PRO A 239 -9.89 23.47 -5.45
CA PRO A 239 -10.21 22.24 -4.72
C PRO A 239 -9.27 21.07 -5.05
N LEU A 240 -8.82 20.93 -6.30
CA LEU A 240 -7.87 19.89 -6.70
C LEU A 240 -6.52 20.05 -6.00
N ARG A 241 -6.03 21.29 -5.84
CA ARG A 241 -4.77 21.55 -5.11
C ARG A 241 -4.87 21.18 -3.64
N VAL A 242 -5.99 21.49 -2.99
CA VAL A 242 -6.23 21.09 -1.59
C VAL A 242 -6.29 19.57 -1.48
N LEU A 243 -7.02 18.93 -2.39
CA LEU A 243 -7.13 17.48 -2.44
C LEU A 243 -5.77 16.81 -2.69
N ALA A 244 -4.94 17.36 -3.59
CA ALA A 244 -3.58 16.92 -3.86
C ALA A 244 -2.71 16.91 -2.60
N PHE A 245 -2.68 18.02 -1.88
CA PHE A 245 -1.94 18.14 -0.63
C PHE A 245 -2.44 17.13 0.41
N PHE A 246 -3.75 16.97 0.50
CA PHE A 246 -4.34 15.99 1.42
C PHE A 246 -3.98 14.54 1.04
N PHE A 247 -4.00 14.18 -0.26
CA PHE A 247 -3.55 12.87 -0.72
C PHE A 247 -2.07 12.61 -0.37
N ILE A 248 -1.20 13.55 -0.69
CA ILE A 248 0.23 13.40 -0.42
C ILE A 248 0.49 13.21 1.09
N THR A 249 -0.06 14.08 1.94
CA THR A 249 0.18 14.03 3.38
C THR A 249 -0.45 12.79 4.03
N ALA A 250 -1.68 12.45 3.69
CA ALA A 250 -2.39 11.31 4.29
C ALA A 250 -1.74 9.97 3.92
N PHE A 251 -1.36 9.80 2.64
CA PHE A 251 -0.67 8.58 2.22
C PHE A 251 0.79 8.53 2.67
N ALA A 252 1.48 9.66 2.80
CA ALA A 252 2.80 9.72 3.42
C ALA A 252 2.73 9.28 4.89
N MET A 253 1.81 9.84 5.67
CA MET A 253 1.60 9.47 7.08
C MET A 253 1.28 7.96 7.22
N MET A 254 0.39 7.44 6.37
CA MET A 254 0.03 6.02 6.41
C MET A 254 1.23 5.12 6.08
N ALA A 255 2.00 5.47 5.06
CA ALA A 255 3.15 4.68 4.62
C ALA A 255 4.33 4.77 5.61
N VAL A 256 4.58 5.96 6.19
CA VAL A 256 5.56 6.14 7.28
C VAL A 256 5.18 5.30 8.48
N GLY A 257 3.91 5.35 8.91
CA GLY A 257 3.41 4.57 10.04
C GLY A 257 3.55 3.06 9.83
N ASN A 258 3.29 2.56 8.63
CA ASN A 258 3.48 1.17 8.27
C ASN A 258 4.95 0.74 8.34
N SER A 259 5.87 1.55 7.82
CA SER A 259 7.31 1.24 7.85
C SER A 259 7.92 1.39 9.24
N ALA A 260 7.55 2.43 9.99
CA ALA A 260 8.12 2.74 11.31
C ALA A 260 7.52 1.90 12.44
N GLY A 261 6.33 1.33 12.26
CA GLY A 261 5.62 0.56 13.29
C GLY A 261 6.43 -0.60 13.86
N SER A 262 7.17 -1.30 13.00
CA SER A 262 8.05 -2.40 13.44
C SER A 262 9.20 -1.90 14.31
N TYR A 263 9.85 -0.79 13.94
CA TYR A 263 10.92 -0.19 14.74
C TYR A 263 10.40 0.30 16.09
N TYR A 264 9.23 0.92 16.11
CA TYR A 264 8.58 1.38 17.33
C TYR A 264 8.35 0.23 18.33
N MET A 265 7.80 -0.89 17.85
CA MET A 265 7.55 -2.04 18.70
C MET A 265 8.83 -2.69 19.24
N ILE A 266 9.90 -2.70 18.45
CA ILE A 266 11.18 -3.30 18.85
C ILE A 266 11.93 -2.39 19.83
N TYR A 267 12.13 -1.12 19.49
CA TYR A 267 13.06 -0.24 20.20
C TYR A 267 12.41 0.68 21.23
N ASN A 268 11.16 1.11 21.02
CA ASN A 268 10.46 1.95 21.97
C ASN A 268 9.66 1.13 23.00
N VAL A 269 8.97 0.08 22.55
CA VAL A 269 8.13 -0.75 23.42
C VAL A 269 8.89 -1.96 23.97
N HIS A 270 9.96 -2.40 23.31
CA HIS A 270 10.68 -3.65 23.58
C HIS A 270 9.78 -4.88 23.56
N GLY A 271 8.81 -4.86 22.61
CA GLY A 271 7.79 -5.88 22.48
C GLY A 271 8.28 -7.15 21.79
N THR A 272 7.62 -8.26 22.07
CA THR A 272 7.85 -9.53 21.36
C THR A 272 7.32 -9.47 19.93
N SER A 273 7.73 -10.44 19.09
CA SER A 273 7.22 -10.58 17.71
C SER A 273 5.70 -10.76 17.67
N ASP A 274 5.10 -11.44 18.65
CA ASP A 274 3.65 -11.57 18.78
C ASP A 274 2.97 -10.24 19.10
N GLN A 275 3.55 -9.47 19.99
CA GLN A 275 3.04 -8.13 20.35
C GLN A 275 3.13 -7.17 19.15
N MET A 276 4.20 -7.26 18.36
CA MET A 276 4.35 -6.51 17.13
C MET A 276 3.30 -6.92 16.10
N ALA A 277 3.05 -8.23 15.91
CA ALA A 277 2.02 -8.71 15.01
C ALA A 277 0.63 -8.17 15.38
N ASN A 278 0.29 -8.18 16.67
CA ASN A 278 -0.96 -7.62 17.16
C ASN A 278 -1.05 -6.10 16.92
N PHE A 279 0.02 -5.35 17.17
CA PHE A 279 0.08 -3.91 16.93
C PHE A 279 -0.13 -3.57 15.45
N MET A 280 0.57 -4.28 14.54
CA MET A 280 0.43 -4.08 13.10
C MET A 280 -0.97 -4.46 12.59
N ALA A 281 -1.53 -5.56 13.11
CA ALA A 281 -2.89 -5.99 12.78
C ALA A 281 -3.94 -4.96 13.22
N LEU A 282 -3.81 -4.38 14.42
CA LEU A 282 -4.67 -3.32 14.93
C LEU A 282 -4.59 -2.04 14.08
N GLY A 283 -3.48 -1.84 13.37
CA GLY A 283 -3.34 -0.80 12.36
C GLY A 283 -4.27 -0.97 11.16
N SER A 284 -4.57 -2.20 10.78
CA SER A 284 -5.40 -2.54 9.60
C SER A 284 -6.85 -2.87 9.94
N LEU A 285 -7.12 -3.35 11.15
CA LEU A 285 -8.45 -3.84 11.58
C LEU A 285 -9.58 -2.80 11.46
N PRO A 286 -9.38 -1.50 11.75
CA PRO A 286 -10.42 -0.50 11.61
C PRO A 286 -11.00 -0.40 10.19
N SER A 287 -10.26 -0.78 9.15
CA SER A 287 -10.77 -0.75 7.76
C SER A 287 -11.99 -1.66 7.58
N PHE A 288 -11.98 -2.84 8.20
CA PHE A 288 -13.11 -3.78 8.12
C PHE A 288 -14.35 -3.30 8.86
N ILE A 289 -14.17 -2.57 9.96
CA ILE A 289 -15.26 -2.13 10.84
C ILE A 289 -15.85 -0.82 10.33
N PHE A 290 -14.99 0.17 10.07
CA PHE A 290 -15.45 1.55 9.86
C PHE A 290 -15.64 1.92 8.39
N MET A 291 -14.91 1.32 7.43
CA MET A 291 -15.12 1.65 6.01
C MET A 291 -16.56 1.41 5.53
N PRO A 292 -17.22 0.29 5.86
CA PRO A 292 -18.63 0.09 5.51
C PRO A 292 -19.58 1.11 6.18
N LEU A 293 -19.19 1.65 7.34
CA LEU A 293 -19.99 2.62 8.11
C LEU A 293 -19.83 4.07 7.62
N VAL A 294 -18.80 4.39 6.85
CA VAL A 294 -18.50 5.73 6.36
C VAL A 294 -19.70 6.40 5.68
N PRO A 295 -20.44 5.75 4.75
CA PRO A 295 -21.59 6.37 4.10
C PRO A 295 -22.72 6.72 5.09
N TRP A 296 -22.95 5.88 6.10
CA TRP A 296 -23.93 6.09 7.13
C TRP A 296 -23.55 7.23 8.08
N ILE A 297 -22.29 7.27 8.53
CA ILE A 297 -21.75 8.34 9.38
C ILE A 297 -21.85 9.68 8.65
N LYS A 298 -21.44 9.73 7.37
CA LYS A 298 -21.54 10.93 6.52
C LYS A 298 -22.96 11.46 6.43
N ARG A 299 -23.96 10.57 6.27
CA ARG A 299 -25.37 10.97 6.18
C ARG A 299 -25.87 11.60 7.48
N LYS A 300 -25.39 11.14 8.64
CA LYS A 300 -25.83 11.63 9.95
C LYS A 300 -25.20 12.95 10.37
N ILE A 301 -23.88 13.09 10.22
CA ILE A 301 -23.16 14.26 10.75
C ILE A 301 -22.62 15.19 9.66
N GLY A 302 -22.73 14.81 8.40
CA GLY A 302 -22.20 15.58 7.27
C GLY A 302 -20.69 15.40 7.06
N LYS A 303 -20.22 15.81 5.88
CA LYS A 303 -18.83 15.61 5.44
C LYS A 303 -17.80 16.30 6.35
N ARG A 304 -18.01 17.61 6.58
CA ARG A 304 -17.06 18.44 7.35
C ARG A 304 -16.91 17.96 8.78
N ALA A 305 -18.03 17.66 9.45
CA ALA A 305 -18.01 17.15 10.81
C ALA A 305 -17.36 15.78 10.90
N MET A 306 -17.60 14.91 9.92
CA MET A 306 -16.97 13.59 9.84
C MET A 306 -15.44 13.71 9.71
N PHE A 307 -14.92 14.53 8.79
CA PHE A 307 -13.49 14.75 8.67
C PHE A 307 -12.86 15.29 9.96
N ASN A 308 -13.46 16.36 10.53
CA ASN A 308 -12.93 16.94 11.77
C ASN A 308 -12.94 15.93 12.90
N LEU A 309 -14.00 15.13 13.05
CA LEU A 309 -14.10 14.10 14.08
C LEU A 309 -13.00 13.05 13.94
N PHE A 310 -12.86 12.45 12.75
CA PHE A 310 -11.91 11.34 12.57
C PHE A 310 -10.44 11.81 12.54
N LEU A 311 -10.16 13.01 12.02
CA LEU A 311 -8.82 13.61 12.16
C LEU A 311 -8.50 13.92 13.63
N SER A 312 -9.47 14.41 14.41
CA SER A 312 -9.28 14.61 15.85
C SER A 312 -9.03 13.29 16.60
N ILE A 313 -9.74 12.22 16.22
CA ILE A 313 -9.51 10.86 16.74
C ILE A 313 -8.09 10.38 16.38
N ALA A 314 -7.63 10.61 15.15
CA ALA A 314 -6.27 10.27 14.74
C ALA A 314 -5.22 11.01 15.57
N ILE A 315 -5.36 12.34 15.71
CA ILE A 315 -4.46 13.18 16.51
C ILE A 315 -4.46 12.74 17.96
N PHE A 316 -5.63 12.46 18.54
CA PHE A 316 -5.74 11.95 19.91
C PHE A 316 -5.01 10.62 20.08
N GLY A 317 -5.19 9.68 19.14
CA GLY A 317 -4.50 8.39 19.14
C GLY A 317 -2.97 8.53 19.02
N MET A 318 -2.49 9.45 18.18
CA MET A 318 -1.06 9.78 18.06
C MET A 318 -0.50 10.38 19.35
N ALA A 319 -1.20 11.36 19.93
CA ALA A 319 -0.83 11.96 21.20
C ALA A 319 -0.81 10.94 22.35
N ALA A 320 -1.79 10.03 22.38
CA ALA A 320 -1.83 8.95 23.36
C ALA A 320 -0.62 8.00 23.22
N LEU A 321 -0.27 7.58 22.00
CA LEU A 321 0.95 6.77 21.75
C LEU A 321 2.20 7.51 22.21
N TYR A 322 2.31 8.80 21.92
CA TYR A 322 3.44 9.62 22.34
C TYR A 322 3.57 9.67 23.86
N VAL A 323 2.48 9.99 24.58
CA VAL A 323 2.45 10.07 26.05
C VAL A 323 2.76 8.72 26.69
N ILE A 324 2.13 7.63 26.19
CA ILE A 324 2.39 6.27 26.67
C ILE A 324 3.88 5.92 26.55
N SER A 325 4.52 6.29 25.44
CA SER A 325 5.93 5.99 25.20
C SER A 325 6.88 6.82 26.07
N MET A 326 6.47 8.03 26.49
CA MET A 326 7.27 8.90 27.36
C MET A 326 7.19 8.54 28.83
N VAL A 327 6.13 7.86 29.27
CA VAL A 327 5.91 7.51 30.67
C VAL A 327 6.20 6.02 30.90
N PRO A 328 7.31 5.66 31.58
CA PRO A 328 7.71 4.26 31.75
C PRO A 328 6.61 3.38 32.34
N ALA A 329 5.89 3.85 33.34
CA ALA A 329 4.80 3.11 33.98
C ALA A 329 3.60 2.77 33.05
N LEU A 330 3.41 3.56 31.98
CA LEU A 330 2.37 3.32 30.96
C LEU A 330 2.90 2.45 29.82
N LYS A 331 4.18 2.55 29.49
CA LYS A 331 4.85 1.80 28.43
C LYS A 331 4.80 0.29 28.69
N ASP A 332 4.93 -0.13 29.95
CA ASP A 332 4.86 -1.54 30.35
C ASP A 332 3.46 -2.16 30.17
N GLN A 333 2.45 -1.32 30.02
CA GLN A 333 1.06 -1.76 29.81
C GLN A 333 0.75 -1.85 28.30
N ILE A 334 1.17 -2.93 27.68
CA ILE A 334 1.04 -3.14 26.22
C ILE A 334 -0.38 -2.92 25.68
N TRP A 335 -1.42 -3.19 26.47
CA TRP A 335 -2.81 -2.99 26.07
C TRP A 335 -3.14 -1.51 25.80
N LEU A 336 -2.50 -0.56 26.49
CA LEU A 336 -2.64 0.88 26.23
C LEU A 336 -2.09 1.24 24.85
N VAL A 337 -0.93 0.66 24.47
CA VAL A 337 -0.33 0.82 23.15
C VAL A 337 -1.28 0.31 22.07
N TYR A 338 -1.91 -0.83 22.30
CA TYR A 338 -2.89 -1.41 21.36
C TYR A 338 -4.14 -0.55 21.20
N VAL A 339 -4.70 -0.05 22.30
CA VAL A 339 -5.86 0.85 22.26
C VAL A 339 -5.53 2.14 21.54
N ALA A 340 -4.38 2.75 21.85
CA ALA A 340 -3.96 3.99 21.20
C ALA A 340 -3.70 3.79 19.69
N GLN A 341 -3.10 2.66 19.29
CA GLN A 341 -2.92 2.30 17.89
C GLN A 341 -4.25 2.11 17.16
N PHE A 342 -5.19 1.40 17.76
CA PHE A 342 -6.52 1.21 17.17
C PHE A 342 -7.26 2.53 16.99
N VAL A 343 -7.22 3.41 18.00
CA VAL A 343 -7.84 4.75 17.95
C VAL A 343 -7.20 5.59 16.84
N LYS A 344 -5.87 5.65 16.80
CA LYS A 344 -5.12 6.35 15.74
C LYS A 344 -5.54 5.84 14.35
N SER A 345 -5.46 4.53 14.16
CA SER A 345 -5.74 3.90 12.86
C SER A 345 -7.20 4.08 12.44
N THR A 346 -8.15 4.07 13.35
CA THR A 346 -9.56 4.38 13.06
C THR A 346 -9.71 5.77 12.46
N GLY A 347 -9.09 6.77 13.08
CA GLY A 347 -9.13 8.14 12.57
C GLY A 347 -8.50 8.26 11.18
N VAL A 348 -7.32 7.70 10.99
CA VAL A 348 -6.58 7.74 9.72
C VAL A 348 -7.36 7.05 8.61
N ILE A 349 -7.81 5.81 8.83
CA ILE A 349 -8.46 4.98 7.81
C ILE A 349 -9.78 5.60 7.33
N VAL A 350 -10.60 6.12 8.25
CA VAL A 350 -11.88 6.74 7.85
C VAL A 350 -11.64 8.04 7.09
N ALA A 351 -10.71 8.88 7.52
CA ALA A 351 -10.38 10.12 6.83
C ALA A 351 -9.81 9.85 5.42
N THR A 352 -8.84 8.94 5.30
CA THR A 352 -8.21 8.60 4.01
C THR A 352 -9.17 7.85 3.07
N GLY A 353 -9.98 6.96 3.61
CA GLY A 353 -10.96 6.22 2.81
C GLY A 353 -12.01 7.11 2.18
N TYR A 354 -12.50 8.11 2.93
CA TYR A 354 -13.47 9.06 2.39
C TYR A 354 -12.87 10.04 1.38
N MET A 355 -11.56 10.26 1.42
CA MET A 355 -10.86 11.16 0.49
C MET A 355 -11.09 10.78 -0.98
N TRP A 356 -11.15 9.48 -1.30
CA TRP A 356 -11.46 9.01 -2.64
C TRP A 356 -12.86 9.42 -3.12
N ALA A 357 -13.81 9.58 -2.20
CA ALA A 357 -15.15 10.04 -2.53
C ALA A 357 -15.23 11.55 -2.86
N LEU A 358 -14.16 12.31 -2.58
CA LEU A 358 -14.07 13.74 -2.97
C LEU A 358 -13.60 13.92 -4.41
N VAL A 359 -12.96 12.94 -5.02
CA VAL A 359 -12.44 13.04 -6.40
C VAL A 359 -13.56 13.40 -7.40
N PRO A 360 -14.73 12.71 -7.43
CA PRO A 360 -15.85 13.09 -8.29
C PRO A 360 -16.38 14.51 -8.03
N GLU A 361 -16.33 14.99 -6.79
CA GLU A 361 -16.79 16.35 -6.45
C GLU A 361 -15.86 17.41 -7.03
N VAL A 362 -14.55 17.16 -6.99
CA VAL A 362 -13.54 18.06 -7.60
C VAL A 362 -13.67 18.08 -9.12
N ILE A 363 -14.01 16.95 -9.75
CA ILE A 363 -14.33 16.87 -11.18
C ILE A 363 -15.55 17.73 -11.52
N SER A 364 -16.63 17.58 -10.76
CA SER A 364 -17.86 18.35 -10.95
C SER A 364 -17.64 19.86 -10.74
N TYR A 365 -16.80 20.24 -9.78
CA TYR A 365 -16.43 21.64 -9.58
C TYR A 365 -15.63 22.19 -10.78
N GLY A 366 -14.68 21.42 -11.31
CA GLY A 366 -13.94 21.79 -12.51
C GLY A 366 -14.85 21.96 -13.72
N GLU A 367 -15.82 21.07 -13.91
CA GLU A 367 -16.84 21.15 -14.96
C GLU A 367 -17.69 22.43 -14.84
N TYR A 368 -18.16 22.72 -13.62
CA TYR A 368 -18.95 23.92 -13.34
C TYR A 368 -18.17 25.22 -13.62
N THR A 369 -16.91 25.29 -13.23
CA THR A 369 -16.09 26.51 -13.32
C THR A 369 -15.47 26.72 -14.70
N HIS A 370 -15.15 25.67 -15.44
CA HIS A 370 -14.39 25.74 -16.71
C HIS A 370 -15.19 25.21 -17.92
N GLY A 371 -16.43 24.71 -17.72
CA GLY A 371 -17.31 24.24 -18.80
C GLY A 371 -16.84 22.95 -19.50
N LYS A 372 -15.82 22.25 -18.97
CA LYS A 372 -15.31 21.00 -19.53
C LYS A 372 -15.18 19.94 -18.43
N ARG A 373 -15.72 18.75 -18.71
CA ARG A 373 -15.56 17.59 -17.82
C ARG A 373 -14.26 16.86 -18.14
N ILE A 374 -13.28 17.01 -17.26
CA ILE A 374 -11.92 16.47 -17.44
C ILE A 374 -11.62 15.40 -16.39
N SER A 375 -12.52 14.43 -16.28
CA SER A 375 -12.41 13.35 -15.31
C SER A 375 -11.11 12.55 -15.44
N GLY A 376 -10.64 12.30 -16.65
CA GLY A 376 -9.37 11.59 -16.92
C GLY A 376 -8.16 12.33 -16.32
N ILE A 377 -8.08 13.64 -16.49
CA ILE A 377 -6.99 14.47 -15.97
C ILE A 377 -6.99 14.47 -14.43
N VAL A 378 -8.14 14.67 -13.80
CA VAL A 378 -8.24 14.70 -12.32
C VAL A 378 -7.88 13.35 -11.72
N ASN A 379 -8.34 12.24 -12.31
CA ASN A 379 -7.99 10.89 -11.85
C ASN A 379 -6.50 10.59 -12.03
N ALA A 380 -5.88 10.98 -13.14
CA ALA A 380 -4.45 10.83 -13.37
C ALA A 380 -3.62 11.60 -12.33
N LEU A 381 -3.98 12.87 -12.07
CA LEU A 381 -3.34 13.70 -11.03
C LEU A 381 -3.50 13.10 -9.64
N THR A 382 -4.69 12.60 -9.30
CA THR A 382 -4.94 11.93 -8.01
C THR A 382 -4.05 10.70 -7.84
N GLY A 383 -3.84 9.91 -8.91
CA GLY A 383 -2.91 8.79 -8.93
C GLY A 383 -1.46 9.21 -8.67
N ILE A 384 -1.02 10.34 -9.28
CA ILE A 384 0.31 10.90 -9.04
C ILE A 384 0.47 11.34 -7.58
N PHE A 385 -0.52 12.03 -7.00
CA PHE A 385 -0.48 12.49 -5.62
C PHE A 385 -0.46 11.32 -4.62
N TYR A 386 -1.26 10.29 -4.86
CA TYR A 386 -1.23 9.05 -4.10
C TYR A 386 0.19 8.43 -4.09
N LYS A 387 0.80 8.27 -5.28
CA LYS A 387 2.14 7.69 -5.41
C LYS A 387 3.22 8.55 -4.78
N ALA A 388 3.11 9.88 -4.91
CA ALA A 388 4.03 10.81 -4.25
C ALA A 388 3.97 10.66 -2.72
N GLY A 389 2.77 10.56 -2.14
CA GLY A 389 2.60 10.29 -0.71
C GLY A 389 3.24 8.96 -0.28
N MET A 390 2.94 7.89 -1.01
CA MET A 390 3.54 6.57 -0.74
C MET A 390 5.07 6.56 -0.87
N ALA A 391 5.63 7.34 -1.79
CA ALA A 391 7.07 7.50 -1.95
C ALA A 391 7.73 8.12 -0.71
N LEU A 392 7.13 9.16 -0.16
CA LEU A 392 7.61 9.79 1.08
C LEU A 392 7.61 8.79 2.23
N GLY A 393 6.63 7.90 2.31
CA GLY A 393 6.55 6.85 3.32
C GLY A 393 7.69 5.83 3.28
N GLY A 394 8.30 5.60 2.14
CA GLY A 394 9.50 4.76 2.03
C GLY A 394 10.80 5.52 2.35
N VAL A 395 10.86 6.79 1.99
CA VAL A 395 12.08 7.63 2.08
C VAL A 395 12.25 8.24 3.47
N VAL A 396 11.19 8.84 4.02
CA VAL A 396 11.23 9.60 5.27
C VAL A 396 11.72 8.75 6.46
N PRO A 397 11.24 7.52 6.70
CA PRO A 397 11.74 6.71 7.80
C PRO A 397 13.24 6.46 7.72
N GLY A 398 13.75 6.08 6.54
CA GLY A 398 15.17 5.82 6.37
C GLY A 398 16.05 7.06 6.56
N LEU A 399 15.61 8.24 6.11
CA LEU A 399 16.32 9.51 6.33
C LEU A 399 16.31 9.91 7.80
N VAL A 400 15.16 9.82 8.47
CA VAL A 400 15.07 10.15 9.91
C VAL A 400 15.95 9.22 10.73
N LEU A 401 15.89 7.89 10.49
CA LEU A 401 16.75 6.92 11.16
C LEU A 401 18.25 7.22 10.95
N SER A 402 18.63 7.60 9.74
CA SER A 402 20.00 8.02 9.45
C SER A 402 20.40 9.30 10.20
N PHE A 403 19.51 10.30 10.21
CA PHE A 403 19.77 11.59 10.87
C PHE A 403 19.93 11.47 12.39
N VAL A 404 19.13 10.61 13.04
CA VAL A 404 19.20 10.38 14.49
C VAL A 404 20.29 9.39 14.90
N GLY A 405 21.12 8.93 13.98
CA GLY A 405 22.23 8.01 14.26
C GLY A 405 21.79 6.62 14.69
N PHE A 406 20.75 6.09 14.03
CA PHE A 406 20.27 4.72 14.29
C PHE A 406 21.36 3.68 14.00
N ASP A 407 21.72 2.91 15.02
CA ASP A 407 22.72 1.84 14.90
C ASP A 407 22.06 0.56 14.37
N GLN A 408 22.41 0.21 13.12
CA GLN A 408 21.90 -0.98 12.47
C GLN A 408 22.48 -2.28 13.06
N THR A 409 23.66 -2.23 13.70
CA THR A 409 24.32 -3.39 14.26
C THR A 409 23.79 -3.77 15.65
N ASN A 410 23.26 -2.79 16.40
CA ASN A 410 22.69 -3.02 17.72
C ASN A 410 21.23 -3.50 17.60
N THR A 411 20.99 -4.74 18.01
CA THR A 411 19.64 -5.36 17.95
C THR A 411 18.83 -5.18 19.24
N VAL A 412 19.45 -4.78 20.33
CA VAL A 412 18.83 -4.77 21.66
C VAL A 412 18.34 -3.38 22.07
N SER A 413 19.17 -2.36 21.86
CA SER A 413 18.89 -1.00 22.31
C SER A 413 19.40 0.03 21.32
N GLN A 414 18.85 1.21 21.36
CA GLN A 414 19.28 2.34 20.55
C GLN A 414 19.64 3.54 21.44
N THR A 415 20.26 4.55 20.85
CA THR A 415 20.49 5.81 21.57
C THR A 415 19.15 6.50 21.87
N PRO A 416 19.05 7.28 22.96
CA PRO A 416 17.80 8.02 23.27
C PRO A 416 17.34 8.91 22.11
N MET A 417 18.28 9.45 21.33
CA MET A 417 17.95 10.25 20.14
C MET A 417 17.34 9.41 19.01
N ALA A 418 17.82 8.18 18.81
CA ALA A 418 17.27 7.28 17.82
C ALA A 418 15.88 6.76 18.21
N GLU A 419 15.66 6.43 19.50
CA GLU A 419 14.34 6.07 20.02
C GLU A 419 13.34 7.23 19.87
N GLN A 420 13.77 8.45 20.15
CA GLN A 420 12.97 9.66 19.95
C GLN A 420 12.62 9.86 18.47
N GLY A 421 13.56 9.63 17.56
CA GLY A 421 13.32 9.70 16.11
C GLY A 421 12.30 8.68 15.63
N ILE A 422 12.38 7.44 16.12
CA ILE A 422 11.38 6.39 15.83
C ILE A 422 9.98 6.81 16.35
N LEU A 423 9.92 7.38 17.55
CA LEU A 423 8.68 7.87 18.12
C LEU A 423 8.06 9.00 17.29
N TRP A 424 8.87 9.93 16.77
CA TRP A 424 8.40 10.98 15.87
C TRP A 424 7.81 10.41 14.58
N LEU A 425 8.43 9.39 13.99
CA LEU A 425 7.91 8.73 12.78
C LEU A 425 6.53 8.11 12.99
N VAL A 426 6.22 7.61 14.17
CA VAL A 426 4.93 6.94 14.44
C VAL A 426 3.85 7.91 14.94
N CYS A 427 4.25 8.98 15.66
CA CYS A 427 3.33 9.85 16.38
C CYS A 427 3.20 11.27 15.81
N VAL A 428 4.17 11.76 15.02
CA VAL A 428 4.21 13.17 14.60
C VAL A 428 4.20 13.31 13.08
N ILE A 429 4.91 12.45 12.36
CA ILE A 429 5.01 12.45 10.90
C ILE A 429 3.96 11.54 10.30
#